data_f9893f2eda03e3ca54f605018fda3691
#
_entry.id   f9893f2eda03e3ca54f605018fda3691
#
_cell.length_a   1.000
_cell.length_b   1.000
_cell.length_c   1.000
_cell.angle_alpha   90.00
_cell.angle_beta   90.00
_cell.angle_gamma   90.00
#
_symmetry.space_group_name_H-M   'P 1'
#
loop_
_entity.id
_entity.type
_entity.pdbx_description
1 polymer ?
#
loop_
_entity_poly.entity_id
_entity_poly.type
_entity_poly.pdbx_seq_one_letter_code
_entity_poly.pdbx_strand_id
1 'polypeptide(L)'
;MKKLYLFLILFLTTGAYSQINFSLGGGGSSITTNSDSFIIYINGQEVGQGSVTGIKIPKNECITVQVSGSGYITEIKKFCRQKGMPKMQKTEYITLARDDSFDATFSSDLANNDIIVNPRRGDLDEVWKNAVRLVVENFDALEVNDNDVNYLRTSWVVDTFREFTIRTRLIARVSNESPLQLRFKIVSERASGQVSPIEDERFRSWQRIMRKYEGLIEEIQNRL
;
A
#
# COMPACT_ATOMS: atom_id res chain seq x y z
N MET A 1 -17.08 -62.65 1.71
CA MET A 1 -16.28 -61.45 1.32
C MET A 1 -17.24 -60.41 0.82
N LYS A 2 -17.64 -59.45 1.71
CA LYS A 2 -18.56 -58.34 1.37
C LYS A 2 -17.73 -57.14 0.92
N LYS A 3 -17.90 -56.73 -0.35
CA LYS A 3 -17.26 -55.51 -0.90
C LYS A 3 -18.08 -54.32 -0.47
N LEU A 4 -17.47 -53.44 0.35
CA LEU A 4 -18.01 -52.16 0.80
C LEU A 4 -17.66 -51.13 -0.25
N TYR A 5 -18.64 -50.63 -1.02
CA TYR A 5 -18.48 -49.51 -1.94
C TYR A 5 -18.67 -48.20 -1.15
N LEU A 6 -17.55 -47.48 -0.96
CA LEU A 6 -17.53 -46.14 -0.38
C LEU A 6 -17.91 -45.13 -1.47
N PHE A 7 -19.14 -44.60 -1.41
CA PHE A 7 -19.59 -43.52 -2.27
C PHE A 7 -19.02 -42.18 -1.73
N LEU A 8 -17.99 -41.65 -2.40
CA LEU A 8 -17.44 -40.35 -2.12
C LEU A 8 -18.34 -39.28 -2.79
N ILE A 9 -19.27 -38.70 -2.02
CA ILE A 9 -20.09 -37.55 -2.49
C ILE A 9 -19.24 -36.31 -2.46
N LEU A 10 -18.78 -35.87 -3.64
CA LEU A 10 -18.07 -34.60 -3.84
C LEU A 10 -19.11 -33.47 -3.81
N PHE A 11 -19.26 -32.78 -2.68
CA PHE A 11 -20.04 -31.56 -2.61
C PHE A 11 -19.30 -30.44 -3.37
N LEU A 12 -19.64 -30.25 -4.64
CA LEU A 12 -19.31 -29.04 -5.39
C LEU A 12 -20.20 -27.90 -4.88
N THR A 13 -19.70 -27.14 -3.91
CA THR A 13 -20.29 -25.84 -3.56
C THR A 13 -19.98 -24.86 -4.69
N THR A 14 -20.86 -24.79 -5.67
CA THR A 14 -20.88 -23.67 -6.62
C THR A 14 -21.29 -22.42 -5.85
N GLY A 15 -20.33 -21.60 -5.44
CA GLY A 15 -20.59 -20.26 -4.95
C GLY A 15 -21.27 -19.49 -6.08
N ALA A 16 -22.57 -19.29 -5.98
CA ALA A 16 -23.32 -18.40 -6.85
C ALA A 16 -22.85 -16.97 -6.56
N TYR A 17 -21.82 -16.50 -7.24
CA TYR A 17 -21.54 -15.09 -7.32
C TYR A 17 -22.71 -14.45 -8.08
N SER A 18 -23.56 -13.73 -7.35
CA SER A 18 -24.57 -12.88 -7.95
C SER A 18 -23.86 -11.82 -8.80
N GLN A 19 -23.73 -12.10 -10.09
CA GLN A 19 -23.28 -11.08 -11.05
C GLN A 19 -24.40 -10.04 -11.16
N ILE A 20 -24.19 -8.89 -10.53
CA ILE A 20 -25.07 -7.74 -10.73
C ILE A 20 -24.82 -7.27 -12.16
N ASN A 21 -25.72 -7.64 -13.07
CA ASN A 21 -25.67 -7.27 -14.46
C ASN A 21 -25.96 -5.78 -14.61
N PHE A 22 -24.94 -4.95 -14.78
CA PHE A 22 -25.12 -3.63 -15.37
C PHE A 22 -25.02 -3.76 -16.89
N SER A 23 -25.83 -2.99 -17.62
CA SER A 23 -25.82 -3.02 -19.07
C SER A 23 -25.19 -1.73 -19.60
N LEU A 24 -24.17 -1.86 -20.45
CA LEU A 24 -23.65 -0.79 -21.28
C LEU A 24 -24.39 -0.83 -22.62
N GLY A 25 -25.12 0.23 -22.94
CA GLY A 25 -25.89 0.26 -24.20
C GLY A 25 -26.41 1.66 -24.51
N GLY A 26 -26.84 1.91 -25.76
CA GLY A 26 -27.34 3.20 -26.19
C GLY A 26 -28.43 3.75 -25.26
N GLY A 27 -28.25 4.96 -24.78
CA GLY A 27 -29.13 5.63 -23.81
C GLY A 27 -28.93 5.15 -22.37
N GLY A 28 -28.37 5.96 -21.53
CA GLY A 28 -28.05 5.72 -20.10
C GLY A 28 -27.31 6.92 -19.54
N SER A 29 -26.78 6.77 -18.34
CA SER A 29 -25.87 7.75 -17.74
C SER A 29 -24.44 7.53 -18.23
N SER A 30 -23.60 8.56 -18.05
CA SER A 30 -22.18 8.51 -18.34
C SER A 30 -21.38 8.93 -17.09
N ILE A 31 -20.17 8.44 -16.99
CA ILE A 31 -19.16 8.90 -16.04
C ILE A 31 -18.06 9.55 -16.87
N THR A 32 -17.57 10.70 -16.42
CA THR A 32 -16.42 11.40 -16.96
C THR A 32 -15.49 11.77 -15.82
N THR A 33 -14.20 11.59 -16.01
CA THR A 33 -13.18 11.91 -15.01
C THR A 33 -12.32 13.08 -15.47
N ASN A 34 -11.51 13.63 -14.57
CA ASN A 34 -10.58 14.73 -14.88
C ASN A 34 -9.25 14.25 -15.50
N SER A 35 -9.13 12.99 -15.88
CA SER A 35 -7.99 12.45 -16.64
C SER A 35 -8.40 11.21 -17.42
N ASP A 36 -7.94 11.11 -18.66
CA ASP A 36 -8.20 9.95 -19.53
C ASP A 36 -7.50 8.66 -19.07
N SER A 37 -6.54 8.77 -18.16
CA SER A 37 -5.80 7.62 -17.60
C SER A 37 -6.46 6.98 -16.39
N PHE A 38 -7.53 7.55 -15.84
CA PHE A 38 -8.17 7.00 -14.65
C PHE A 38 -9.05 5.82 -14.99
N ILE A 39 -8.88 4.73 -14.23
CA ILE A 39 -9.62 3.49 -14.45
C ILE A 39 -10.95 3.57 -13.69
N ILE A 40 -12.03 3.20 -14.37
CA ILE A 40 -13.40 3.22 -13.85
C ILE A 40 -13.85 1.77 -13.63
N TYR A 41 -14.29 1.48 -12.40
CA TYR A 41 -14.86 0.19 -12.01
C TYR A 41 -16.33 0.38 -11.65
N ILE A 42 -17.15 -0.59 -12.02
CA ILE A 42 -18.54 -0.71 -11.56
C ILE A 42 -18.70 -2.08 -10.88
N ASN A 43 -19.11 -2.07 -9.62
CA ASN A 43 -19.25 -3.27 -8.79
C ASN A 43 -17.97 -4.13 -8.74
N GLY A 44 -16.80 -3.46 -8.75
CA GLY A 44 -15.50 -4.12 -8.73
C GLY A 44 -14.99 -4.61 -10.10
N GLN A 45 -15.79 -4.49 -11.17
CA GLN A 45 -15.39 -4.83 -12.53
C GLN A 45 -14.90 -3.59 -13.27
N GLU A 46 -13.73 -3.64 -13.90
CA GLU A 46 -13.23 -2.59 -14.78
C GLU A 46 -14.13 -2.45 -16.03
N VAL A 47 -14.55 -1.22 -16.31
CA VAL A 47 -15.47 -0.93 -17.42
C VAL A 47 -14.91 0.05 -18.43
N GLY A 48 -13.80 0.73 -18.12
CA GLY A 48 -13.12 1.64 -19.03
C GLY A 48 -12.22 2.64 -18.33
N GLN A 49 -11.68 3.58 -19.11
CA GLN A 49 -10.77 4.63 -18.66
C GLN A 49 -11.29 6.00 -19.09
N GLY A 50 -11.02 7.03 -18.28
CA GLY A 50 -11.36 8.42 -18.53
C GLY A 50 -12.84 8.69 -18.58
N SER A 51 -13.58 7.99 -19.43
CA SER A 51 -15.03 8.09 -19.51
C SER A 51 -15.69 6.77 -19.92
N VAL A 52 -16.92 6.56 -19.41
CA VAL A 52 -17.77 5.41 -19.73
C VAL A 52 -19.20 5.90 -19.96
N THR A 53 -19.85 5.42 -21.02
CA THR A 53 -21.20 5.81 -21.41
C THR A 53 -22.16 4.62 -21.39
N GLY A 54 -23.47 4.90 -21.38
CA GLY A 54 -24.49 3.85 -21.51
C GLY A 54 -24.75 3.07 -20.22
N ILE A 55 -24.38 3.62 -19.06
CA ILE A 55 -24.58 2.98 -17.76
C ILE A 55 -26.05 2.97 -17.40
N LYS A 56 -26.62 1.79 -17.18
CA LYS A 56 -28.01 1.60 -16.75
C LYS A 56 -28.08 0.89 -15.41
N ILE A 57 -28.71 1.53 -14.43
CA ILE A 57 -28.96 0.91 -13.12
C ILE A 57 -30.34 0.25 -13.18
N PRO A 58 -30.47 -1.05 -12.90
CA PRO A 58 -31.78 -1.72 -12.87
C PRO A 58 -32.69 -1.11 -11.80
N LYS A 59 -34.01 -1.25 -11.97
CA LYS A 59 -34.97 -0.74 -11.02
C LYS A 59 -34.79 -1.43 -9.66
N ASN A 60 -34.80 -0.64 -8.59
CA ASN A 60 -34.61 -1.07 -7.20
C ASN A 60 -33.20 -1.64 -6.88
N GLU A 61 -32.21 -1.40 -7.73
CA GLU A 61 -30.82 -1.81 -7.51
C GLU A 61 -29.89 -0.62 -7.31
N CYS A 62 -28.68 -0.92 -6.85
CA CYS A 62 -27.59 0.03 -6.69
C CYS A 62 -26.34 -0.48 -7.40
N ILE A 63 -25.51 0.44 -7.84
CA ILE A 63 -24.15 0.17 -8.31
C ILE A 63 -23.15 0.93 -7.45
N THR A 64 -21.96 0.37 -7.29
CA THR A 64 -20.81 1.05 -6.70
C THR A 64 -19.87 1.41 -7.83
N VAL A 65 -19.62 2.69 -8.00
CA VAL A 65 -18.62 3.23 -8.94
C VAL A 65 -17.36 3.52 -8.16
N GLN A 66 -16.24 3.00 -8.61
CA GLN A 66 -14.92 3.32 -8.11
C GLN A 66 -14.09 3.89 -9.26
N VAL A 67 -13.42 5.01 -9.00
CA VAL A 67 -12.45 5.61 -9.93
C VAL A 67 -11.10 5.65 -9.26
N SER A 68 -10.06 5.17 -9.92
CA SER A 68 -8.70 5.12 -9.38
C SER A 68 -7.68 5.55 -10.42
N GLY A 69 -6.55 6.09 -9.93
CA GLY A 69 -5.40 6.45 -10.74
C GLY A 69 -4.14 6.48 -9.88
N SER A 70 -2.99 6.14 -10.48
CA SER A 70 -1.71 6.17 -9.75
C SER A 70 -1.38 7.61 -9.30
N GLY A 71 -1.08 7.80 -8.02
CA GLY A 71 -0.80 9.09 -7.42
C GLY A 71 -2.03 9.95 -7.13
N TYR A 72 -3.21 9.31 -7.12
CA TYR A 72 -4.47 9.98 -6.79
C TYR A 72 -5.25 9.19 -5.75
N ILE A 73 -6.08 9.90 -5.00
CA ILE A 73 -6.97 9.31 -4.01
C ILE A 73 -8.14 8.66 -4.73
N THR A 74 -8.35 7.37 -4.49
CA THR A 74 -9.45 6.62 -5.07
C THR A 74 -10.79 7.15 -4.56
N GLU A 75 -11.71 7.44 -5.48
CA GLU A 75 -13.07 7.87 -5.15
C GLU A 75 -14.05 6.73 -5.34
N ILE A 76 -14.93 6.52 -4.35
CA ILE A 76 -15.96 5.47 -4.39
C ILE A 76 -17.32 6.12 -4.14
N LYS A 77 -18.25 5.96 -5.11
CA LYS A 77 -19.62 6.47 -5.03
C LYS A 77 -20.63 5.35 -5.25
N LYS A 78 -21.69 5.36 -4.46
CA LYS A 78 -22.82 4.44 -4.62
C LYS A 78 -24.01 5.18 -5.22
N PHE A 79 -24.54 4.66 -6.33
CA PHE A 79 -25.72 5.19 -7.01
C PHE A 79 -26.84 4.16 -7.02
N CYS A 80 -28.07 4.59 -6.72
CA CYS A 80 -29.21 3.70 -6.61
C CYS A 80 -30.38 4.19 -7.45
N ARG A 81 -31.15 3.25 -8.04
CA ARG A 81 -32.41 3.54 -8.67
C ARG A 81 -33.59 3.25 -7.74
N GLN A 82 -33.49 3.78 -6.51
CA GLN A 82 -34.49 3.64 -5.45
C GLN A 82 -34.93 5.04 -4.94
N LYS A 83 -36.17 5.14 -4.38
CA LYS A 83 -36.65 6.38 -3.79
C LYS A 83 -35.84 6.71 -2.53
N GLY A 84 -35.39 7.97 -2.43
CA GLY A 84 -34.66 8.46 -1.25
C GLY A 84 -33.17 8.14 -1.26
N MET A 85 -32.65 7.43 -2.27
CA MET A 85 -31.23 7.12 -2.41
C MET A 85 -30.54 8.02 -3.45
N PRO A 86 -29.20 8.20 -3.37
CA PRO A 86 -28.44 8.96 -4.37
C PRO A 86 -28.65 8.39 -5.76
N LYS A 87 -29.12 9.24 -6.68
CA LYS A 87 -29.36 8.88 -8.09
C LYS A 87 -28.17 9.34 -8.92
N MET A 88 -27.79 8.53 -9.89
CA MET A 88 -26.81 8.91 -10.91
C MET A 88 -27.38 9.98 -11.83
N GLN A 89 -26.61 11.03 -12.07
CA GLN A 89 -26.97 12.05 -13.05
C GLN A 89 -26.81 11.51 -14.48
N LYS A 90 -27.31 12.26 -15.48
CA LYS A 90 -27.14 11.89 -16.89
C LYS A 90 -25.64 11.86 -17.26
N THR A 91 -24.88 12.81 -16.75
CA THR A 91 -23.40 12.82 -16.79
C THR A 91 -22.91 13.07 -15.37
N GLU A 92 -22.18 12.09 -14.83
CA GLU A 92 -21.56 12.17 -13.52
C GLU A 92 -20.08 12.51 -13.69
N TYR A 93 -19.66 13.64 -13.15
CA TYR A 93 -18.26 14.03 -13.12
C TYR A 93 -17.60 13.58 -11.82
N ILE A 94 -16.51 12.82 -11.93
CA ILE A 94 -15.73 12.33 -10.80
C ILE A 94 -14.31 12.86 -10.93
N THR A 95 -13.93 13.74 -10.01
CA THR A 95 -12.60 14.34 -9.96
C THR A 95 -11.79 13.69 -8.84
N LEU A 96 -10.64 13.11 -9.19
CA LEU A 96 -9.72 12.58 -8.19
C LEU A 96 -8.78 13.69 -7.70
N ALA A 97 -8.58 13.75 -6.39
CA ALA A 97 -7.57 14.59 -5.76
C ALA A 97 -6.19 13.91 -5.81
N ARG A 98 -5.12 14.71 -5.87
CA ARG A 98 -3.74 14.21 -5.76
C ARG A 98 -3.52 13.59 -4.38
N ASP A 99 -2.79 12.49 -4.35
CA ASP A 99 -2.28 11.86 -3.14
C ASP A 99 -0.89 12.46 -2.81
N ASP A 100 -0.87 13.40 -1.88
CA ASP A 100 0.35 14.08 -1.42
C ASP A 100 1.34 13.11 -0.76
N SER A 101 0.84 12.05 -0.14
CA SER A 101 1.68 10.97 0.41
C SER A 101 2.41 10.19 -0.70
N PHE A 102 1.76 10.02 -1.85
CA PHE A 102 2.36 9.37 -3.01
C PHE A 102 3.50 10.21 -3.59
N ASP A 103 3.29 11.52 -3.70
CA ASP A 103 4.29 12.45 -4.21
C ASP A 103 5.51 12.59 -3.27
N ALA A 104 5.31 12.50 -1.95
CA ALA A 104 6.37 12.54 -0.93
C ALA A 104 7.19 11.24 -0.83
N THR A 105 6.83 10.20 -1.57
CA THR A 105 7.46 8.89 -1.50
C THR A 105 7.87 8.39 -2.88
N PHE A 106 8.70 7.36 -2.91
CA PHE A 106 9.03 6.62 -4.13
C PHE A 106 8.79 5.12 -3.93
N SER A 107 8.50 4.41 -5.02
CA SER A 107 8.38 2.95 -4.99
C SER A 107 9.76 2.33 -4.86
N SER A 108 9.91 1.35 -3.98
CA SER A 108 11.17 0.65 -3.77
C SER A 108 10.90 -0.79 -3.36
N ASP A 109 11.58 -1.73 -3.99
CA ASP A 109 11.63 -3.14 -3.62
C ASP A 109 12.44 -3.36 -2.32
N LEU A 110 13.20 -2.35 -1.87
CA LEU A 110 13.91 -2.36 -0.59
C LEU A 110 13.00 -1.97 0.59
N ALA A 111 11.80 -1.41 0.34
CA ALA A 111 10.86 -1.13 1.40
C ALA A 111 10.44 -2.42 2.13
N ASN A 112 10.64 -2.45 3.45
CA ASN A 112 10.35 -3.60 4.31
C ASN A 112 11.19 -4.86 4.04
N ASN A 113 12.20 -4.77 3.17
CA ASN A 113 13.14 -5.85 2.88
C ASN A 113 14.51 -5.58 3.47
N ASP A 114 15.30 -6.64 3.68
CA ASP A 114 16.65 -6.51 4.20
C ASP A 114 17.59 -5.98 3.10
N ILE A 115 18.29 -4.90 3.39
CA ILE A 115 19.43 -4.37 2.62
C ILE A 115 20.68 -5.03 3.20
N ILE A 116 21.32 -5.88 2.43
CA ILE A 116 22.51 -6.63 2.86
C ILE A 116 23.74 -5.83 2.50
N VAL A 117 24.61 -5.61 3.48
CA VAL A 117 25.92 -4.94 3.33
C VAL A 117 27.02 -5.87 3.79
N ASN A 118 28.03 -6.03 2.94
CA ASN A 118 29.23 -6.77 3.25
C ASN A 118 30.39 -5.76 3.29
N PRO A 119 30.79 -5.30 4.47
CA PRO A 119 31.86 -4.31 4.61
C PRO A 119 33.18 -4.81 3.99
N ARG A 120 33.84 -3.93 3.26
CA ARG A 120 35.09 -4.28 2.59
C ARG A 120 36.30 -4.15 3.50
N ARG A 121 36.20 -3.35 4.56
CA ARG A 121 37.31 -3.01 5.48
C ARG A 121 36.72 -2.71 6.86
N GLY A 122 37.58 -2.81 7.88
CA GLY A 122 37.23 -2.55 9.27
C GLY A 122 36.92 -3.83 10.04
N ASP A 123 37.15 -3.77 11.34
CA ASP A 123 36.66 -4.80 12.26
C ASP A 123 35.20 -4.56 12.64
N LEU A 124 34.60 -5.51 13.32
CA LEU A 124 33.19 -5.46 13.73
C LEU A 124 32.86 -4.17 14.49
N ASP A 125 33.71 -3.78 15.45
CA ASP A 125 33.46 -2.62 16.32
C ASP A 125 33.49 -1.31 15.53
N GLU A 126 34.43 -1.15 14.63
CA GLU A 126 34.54 0.05 13.78
C GLU A 126 33.35 0.15 12.81
N VAL A 127 33.03 -0.95 12.14
CA VAL A 127 31.92 -1.01 11.18
C VAL A 127 30.59 -0.76 11.89
N TRP A 128 30.39 -1.37 13.07
CA TRP A 128 29.17 -1.16 13.86
C TRP A 128 29.01 0.30 14.33
N LYS A 129 30.09 0.92 14.85
CA LYS A 129 30.07 2.34 15.21
C LYS A 129 29.71 3.25 14.04
N ASN A 130 30.23 2.94 12.85
CA ASN A 130 29.92 3.69 11.64
C ASN A 130 28.44 3.50 11.24
N ALA A 131 27.91 2.29 11.35
CA ALA A 131 26.51 1.98 11.11
C ALA A 131 25.58 2.75 12.08
N VAL A 132 25.88 2.74 13.39
CA VAL A 132 25.13 3.50 14.41
C VAL A 132 25.14 4.99 14.06
N ARG A 133 26.31 5.55 13.73
CA ARG A 133 26.45 6.98 13.39
C ARG A 133 25.62 7.33 12.17
N LEU A 134 25.68 6.54 11.10
CA LEU A 134 24.90 6.74 9.90
C LEU A 134 23.39 6.74 10.19
N VAL A 135 22.93 5.83 11.06
CA VAL A 135 21.51 5.76 11.44
C VAL A 135 21.10 6.98 12.24
N VAL A 136 21.91 7.41 13.22
CA VAL A 136 21.61 8.59 14.07
C VAL A 136 21.64 9.89 13.25
N GLU A 137 22.47 9.99 12.22
CA GLU A 137 22.49 11.14 11.31
C GLU A 137 21.16 11.32 10.55
N ASN A 138 20.39 10.25 10.34
CA ASN A 138 19.16 10.23 9.55
C ASN A 138 17.87 10.06 10.38
N PHE A 139 17.99 9.54 11.62
CA PHE A 139 16.87 9.32 12.54
C PHE A 139 17.20 9.91 13.89
N ASP A 140 16.32 10.75 14.43
CA ASP A 140 16.59 11.54 15.64
C ASP A 140 16.80 10.69 16.90
N ALA A 141 16.14 9.52 17.00
CA ALA A 141 16.12 8.74 18.23
C ALA A 141 16.22 7.23 17.97
N LEU A 142 17.00 6.57 18.83
CA LEU A 142 17.03 5.11 18.92
C LEU A 142 16.03 4.65 19.99
N GLU A 143 15.17 3.70 19.63
CA GLU A 143 14.27 3.02 20.59
C GLU A 143 15.01 1.87 21.29
N VAL A 144 15.86 1.17 20.52
CA VAL A 144 16.71 0.08 21.01
C VAL A 144 18.13 0.28 20.46
N ASN A 145 19.11 0.16 21.32
CA ASN A 145 20.52 0.06 20.94
C ASN A 145 21.19 -0.98 21.86
N ASP A 146 21.37 -2.17 21.34
CA ASP A 146 21.99 -3.29 22.02
C ASP A 146 23.34 -3.60 21.35
N ASN A 147 24.42 -3.22 22.01
CA ASN A 147 25.78 -3.43 21.50
C ASN A 147 26.28 -4.84 21.73
N ASP A 148 25.69 -5.62 22.63
CA ASP A 148 26.14 -6.99 22.92
C ASP A 148 25.78 -7.95 21.77
N VAL A 149 24.64 -7.68 21.13
CA VAL A 149 24.18 -8.46 19.95
C VAL A 149 24.22 -7.66 18.66
N ASN A 150 24.80 -6.45 18.67
CA ASN A 150 24.88 -5.56 17.53
C ASN A 150 23.52 -5.40 16.82
N TYR A 151 22.54 -4.93 17.59
CA TYR A 151 21.18 -4.67 17.12
C TYR A 151 20.76 -3.24 17.49
N LEU A 152 20.21 -2.52 16.53
CA LEU A 152 19.56 -1.24 16.79
C LEU A 152 18.21 -1.14 16.08
N ARG A 153 17.32 -0.34 16.65
CA ARG A 153 16.04 0.05 16.07
C ARG A 153 15.75 1.50 16.42
N THR A 154 15.41 2.29 15.43
CA THR A 154 15.00 3.68 15.64
C THR A 154 13.57 3.77 16.15
N SER A 155 13.23 4.86 16.80
CA SER A 155 11.84 5.25 17.01
C SER A 155 11.14 5.46 15.68
N TRP A 156 9.80 5.42 15.70
CA TRP A 156 9.01 5.76 14.53
C TRP A 156 9.12 7.25 14.20
N VAL A 157 9.47 7.56 12.97
CA VAL A 157 9.31 8.89 12.38
C VAL A 157 7.97 8.92 11.66
N VAL A 158 7.13 9.90 11.97
CA VAL A 158 5.75 9.98 11.48
C VAL A 158 5.57 11.18 10.58
N ASP A 159 5.03 10.93 9.40
CA ASP A 159 4.68 11.95 8.41
C ASP A 159 3.15 11.88 8.18
N THR A 160 2.45 12.97 8.48
CA THR A 160 0.99 13.06 8.35
C THR A 160 0.62 13.83 7.09
N PHE A 161 -0.21 13.21 6.25
CA PHE A 161 -0.76 13.76 5.02
C PHE A 161 -2.27 13.95 5.15
N ARG A 162 -2.92 14.53 4.13
CA ARG A 162 -4.36 14.79 4.17
C ARG A 162 -5.18 13.52 4.44
N GLU A 163 -4.89 12.45 3.69
CA GLU A 163 -5.69 11.21 3.69
C GLU A 163 -4.96 10.04 4.33
N PHE A 164 -3.67 10.20 4.65
CA PHE A 164 -2.84 9.11 5.14
C PHE A 164 -1.86 9.58 6.21
N THR A 165 -1.50 8.66 7.09
CA THR A 165 -0.34 8.78 7.99
C THR A 165 0.66 7.71 7.61
N ILE A 166 1.93 8.10 7.40
CA ILE A 166 3.04 7.21 7.14
C ILE A 166 3.94 7.20 8.36
N ARG A 167 4.41 6.03 8.76
CA ARG A 167 5.48 5.92 9.74
C ARG A 167 6.64 5.11 9.18
N THR A 168 7.84 5.57 9.46
CA THR A 168 9.08 4.96 8.98
C THR A 168 10.02 4.75 10.15
N ARG A 169 10.70 3.62 10.20
CA ARG A 169 11.82 3.36 11.11
C ARG A 169 12.89 2.53 10.42
N LEU A 170 14.08 2.55 10.97
CA LEU A 170 15.17 1.72 10.52
C LEU A 170 15.54 0.70 11.59
N ILE A 171 15.85 -0.51 11.13
CA ILE A 171 16.41 -1.59 11.93
C ILE A 171 17.76 -1.95 11.32
N ALA A 172 18.81 -2.05 12.12
CA ALA A 172 20.10 -2.57 11.71
C ALA A 172 20.59 -3.65 12.66
N ARG A 173 21.28 -4.65 12.10
CA ARG A 173 21.87 -5.74 12.88
C ARG A 173 23.05 -6.35 12.17
N VAL A 174 23.96 -6.91 12.93
CA VAL A 174 24.94 -7.86 12.40
C VAL A 174 24.24 -9.20 12.15
N SER A 175 24.39 -9.75 10.98
CA SER A 175 23.80 -11.04 10.60
C SER A 175 24.84 -12.16 10.50
N ASN A 176 26.10 -11.79 10.31
CA ASN A 176 27.23 -12.72 10.31
C ASN A 176 28.52 -11.95 10.67
N GLU A 177 29.40 -12.56 11.45
CA GLU A 177 30.67 -11.95 11.86
C GLU A 177 31.84 -12.40 10.97
N SER A 178 31.72 -13.56 10.35
CA SER A 178 32.79 -14.09 9.48
C SER A 178 32.22 -14.88 8.29
N PRO A 179 32.16 -14.31 7.07
CA PRO A 179 32.50 -12.92 6.75
C PRO A 179 31.53 -11.92 7.37
N LEU A 180 32.02 -10.73 7.73
CA LEU A 180 31.19 -9.69 8.34
C LEU A 180 30.06 -9.27 7.40
N GLN A 181 28.83 -9.33 7.91
CA GLN A 181 27.63 -8.94 7.16
C GLN A 181 26.65 -8.20 8.07
N LEU A 182 26.20 -7.04 7.61
CA LEU A 182 25.14 -6.27 8.25
C LEU A 182 23.85 -6.36 7.43
N ARG A 183 22.73 -6.22 8.13
CA ARG A 183 21.41 -6.07 7.51
C ARG A 183 20.74 -4.82 8.02
N PHE A 184 20.31 -4.01 7.09
CA PHE A 184 19.48 -2.84 7.34
C PHE A 184 18.08 -3.10 6.81
N LYS A 185 17.07 -2.57 7.48
CA LYS A 185 15.68 -2.63 7.01
C LYS A 185 15.01 -1.29 7.26
N ILE A 186 14.56 -0.64 6.18
CA ILE A 186 13.68 0.52 6.27
C ILE A 186 12.25 0.00 6.32
N VAL A 187 11.65 0.06 7.50
CA VAL A 187 10.25 -0.34 7.70
C VAL A 187 9.39 0.86 7.37
N SER A 188 8.51 0.70 6.40
CA SER A 188 7.55 1.71 5.97
C SER A 188 6.13 1.17 6.11
N GLU A 189 5.29 1.89 6.79
CA GLU A 189 3.90 1.53 7.02
C GLU A 189 2.98 2.74 6.79
N ARG A 190 1.75 2.48 6.34
CA ARG A 190 0.74 3.50 6.07
C ARG A 190 -0.59 3.15 6.73
N ALA A 191 -1.26 4.17 7.24
CA ALA A 191 -2.64 4.10 7.73
C ALA A 191 -3.50 5.13 7.00
N SER A 192 -4.80 4.84 6.82
CA SER A 192 -5.77 5.79 6.27
C SER A 192 -6.18 6.80 7.35
N GLY A 193 -6.23 8.07 6.97
CA GLY A 193 -6.54 9.19 7.86
C GLY A 193 -5.36 9.63 8.72
N GLN A 194 -5.66 10.55 9.64
CA GLN A 194 -4.71 10.99 10.65
C GLN A 194 -4.77 10.01 11.82
N VAL A 195 -3.72 9.24 12.02
CA VAL A 195 -3.65 8.12 12.97
C VAL A 195 -2.47 8.32 13.91
N SER A 196 -2.69 8.08 15.19
CA SER A 196 -1.61 8.08 16.17
C SER A 196 -0.60 6.97 15.88
N PRO A 197 0.71 7.22 15.98
CA PRO A 197 1.73 6.20 15.70
C PRO A 197 1.68 4.97 16.64
N ILE A 198 0.97 5.05 17.75
CA ILE A 198 0.81 3.95 18.72
C ILE A 198 -0.37 3.02 18.38
N GLU A 199 -1.20 3.37 17.40
CA GLU A 199 -2.33 2.54 16.95
C GLU A 199 -1.87 1.51 15.91
N ASP A 200 -1.02 0.55 16.32
CA ASP A 200 -0.32 -0.40 15.44
C ASP A 200 -1.27 -1.17 14.51
N GLU A 201 -2.47 -1.49 14.99
CA GLU A 201 -3.47 -2.26 14.24
C GLU A 201 -4.01 -1.53 13.00
N ARG A 202 -3.86 -0.21 12.94
CA ARG A 202 -4.30 0.61 11.80
C ARG A 202 -3.26 0.72 10.70
N PHE A 203 -1.98 0.48 11.02
CA PHE A 203 -0.91 0.56 10.05
C PHE A 203 -0.77 -0.74 9.26
N ARG A 204 -0.41 -0.62 8.00
CA ARG A 204 -0.14 -1.72 7.08
C ARG A 204 1.18 -1.48 6.36
N SER A 205 1.93 -2.54 6.14
CA SER A 205 3.17 -2.49 5.36
C SER A 205 2.93 -1.82 4.01
N TRP A 206 3.82 -0.91 3.62
CA TRP A 206 3.73 -0.16 2.39
C TRP A 206 5.02 -0.23 1.59
N GLN A 207 4.90 -0.51 0.28
CA GLN A 207 6.04 -0.74 -0.63
C GLN A 207 6.59 0.57 -1.20
N ARG A 208 6.62 1.62 -0.38
CA ARG A 208 7.18 2.92 -0.75
C ARG A 208 7.96 3.49 0.43
N ILE A 209 9.01 4.24 0.13
CA ILE A 209 9.89 4.89 1.12
C ILE A 209 9.74 6.40 0.97
N MET A 210 9.78 7.12 2.09
CA MET A 210 9.81 8.59 2.08
C MET A 210 11.05 9.08 1.33
N ARG A 211 10.89 10.04 0.40
CA ARG A 211 12.00 10.58 -0.43
C ARG A 211 13.15 11.14 0.39
N LYS A 212 12.89 11.64 1.60
CA LYS A 212 13.94 12.10 2.52
C LYS A 212 14.97 11.03 2.88
N TYR A 213 14.65 9.72 2.69
CA TYR A 213 15.55 8.60 2.95
C TYR A 213 16.15 7.99 1.67
N GLU A 214 15.97 8.61 0.51
CA GLU A 214 16.51 8.10 -0.76
C GLU A 214 18.05 8.02 -0.72
N GLY A 215 18.70 9.10 -0.27
CA GLY A 215 20.15 9.13 -0.11
C GLY A 215 20.70 8.17 0.94
N LEU A 216 19.94 7.85 1.98
CA LEU A 216 20.36 6.91 3.02
C LEU A 216 20.66 5.51 2.49
N ILE A 217 19.88 5.03 1.50
CA ILE A 217 20.10 3.70 0.90
C ILE A 217 21.47 3.64 0.22
N GLU A 218 21.82 4.69 -0.53
CA GLU A 218 23.13 4.79 -1.18
C GLU A 218 24.26 4.91 -0.16
N GLU A 219 24.04 5.69 0.91
CA GLU A 219 25.02 5.83 1.99
C GLU A 219 25.27 4.51 2.73
N ILE A 220 24.22 3.74 3.04
CA ILE A 220 24.35 2.41 3.64
C ILE A 220 25.22 1.51 2.78
N GLN A 221 25.08 1.53 1.46
CA GLN A 221 25.81 0.67 0.54
C GLN A 221 27.25 1.14 0.27
N ASN A 222 27.52 2.45 0.37
CA ASN A 222 28.79 3.02 -0.03
C ASN A 222 29.74 3.35 1.15
N ARG A 223 29.20 3.64 2.34
CA ARG A 223 29.99 4.05 3.51
C ARG A 223 30.36 2.90 4.45
N LEU A 224 29.74 1.74 4.30
CA LEU A 224 30.00 0.52 5.07
C LEU A 224 30.56 -0.59 4.18
#